data_37e065b7ce39527304fefb453d17200b
#
_entry.id   37e065b7ce39527304fefb453d17200b
#
_cell.length_a   1.000
_cell.length_b   1.000
_cell.length_c   1.000
_cell.angle_alpha   90.00
_cell.angle_beta   90.00
_cell.angle_gamma   90.00
#
_symmetry.space_group_name_H-M   'P 1'
#
loop_
_entity.id
_entity.type
_entity.pdbx_description
1 polymer ?
#
loop_
_entity_poly.entity_id
_entity_poly.type
_entity_poly.pdbx_seq_one_letter_code
_entity_poly.pdbx_strand_id
1 'polypeptide(L)'
;GHVTLPLVLPDEETLSSSDPGEQATMAAALHYQAHEAGYSNQQSTRPQTLAYALADSPAGQMAWIIEKYAQWTDSVRHNARHPENVIPRDVLLDIVTHYWMTNSSGSSARLYWESFKTPDYRPIEAPIGISLFPKELFICTERLAKTRYQKLVTFNNQHTQGGHFAALEQPSAFISDVRDWHTALRATGYR
;
A
#
# COMPACT_ATOMS: atom_id res chain seq x y z
N GLY A 1 14.66 -0.97 7.17
CA GLY A 1 13.43 -1.50 6.55
C GLY A 1 13.26 -1.08 5.09
N HIS A 2 12.36 -1.74 4.39
CA HIS A 2 12.00 -1.40 3.01
C HIS A 2 10.49 -1.29 2.89
N VAL A 3 9.97 -0.27 2.20
CA VAL A 3 8.53 -0.02 2.05
C VAL A 3 8.17 0.28 0.59
N THR A 4 6.97 -0.11 0.18
CA THR A 4 6.37 0.23 -1.11
C THR A 4 5.26 1.27 -0.97
N LEU A 5 4.72 1.42 0.24
CA LEU A 5 3.70 2.42 0.59
C LEU A 5 4.29 3.43 1.58
N PRO A 6 4.93 4.51 1.12
CA PRO A 6 5.47 5.53 2.01
C PRO A 6 4.35 6.46 2.48
N LEU A 7 3.93 6.28 3.73
CA LEU A 7 2.96 7.19 4.36
C LEU A 7 3.67 8.47 4.82
N VAL A 8 3.53 9.55 4.07
CA VAL A 8 4.03 10.89 4.39
C VAL A 8 2.89 11.89 4.30
N LEU A 9 2.92 12.92 5.13
CA LEU A 9 1.97 14.03 5.02
C LEU A 9 2.53 15.08 4.08
N PRO A 10 1.71 15.63 3.16
CA PRO A 10 2.08 16.80 2.38
C PRO A 10 2.45 17.97 3.31
N ASP A 11 3.59 18.58 3.06
CA ASP A 11 4.02 19.80 3.72
C ASP A 11 3.58 21.06 2.95
N GLU A 12 3.87 22.25 3.49
CA GLU A 12 3.49 23.52 2.86
C GLU A 12 4.10 23.68 1.47
N GLU A 13 5.31 23.17 1.27
CA GLU A 13 5.98 23.19 -0.02
C GLU A 13 5.24 22.30 -1.03
N THR A 14 4.86 21.08 -0.66
CA THR A 14 4.03 20.20 -1.50
C THR A 14 2.70 20.84 -1.86
N LEU A 15 2.02 21.46 -0.89
CA LEU A 15 0.70 22.08 -1.10
C LEU A 15 0.73 23.26 -2.07
N SER A 16 1.84 23.98 -2.14
CA SER A 16 2.02 25.15 -3.00
C SER A 16 2.81 24.88 -4.28
N SER A 17 3.31 23.64 -4.45
CA SER A 17 4.23 23.29 -5.53
C SER A 17 3.56 23.20 -6.90
N SER A 18 4.26 23.69 -7.92
CA SER A 18 3.95 23.44 -9.33
C SER A 18 4.73 22.24 -9.91
N ASP A 19 5.55 21.57 -9.12
CA ASP A 19 6.28 20.37 -9.53
C ASP A 19 5.31 19.22 -9.84
N PRO A 20 5.44 18.57 -11.02
CA PRO A 20 4.53 17.50 -11.41
C PRO A 20 4.50 16.31 -10.45
N GLY A 21 5.61 15.98 -9.80
CA GLY A 21 5.69 14.88 -8.81
C GLY A 21 4.94 15.21 -7.52
N GLU A 22 5.07 16.46 -7.03
CA GLU A 22 4.32 16.94 -5.87
C GLU A 22 2.82 17.03 -6.17
N GLN A 23 2.45 17.50 -7.35
CA GLN A 23 1.04 17.51 -7.81
C GLN A 23 0.47 16.10 -7.93
N ALA A 24 1.25 15.14 -8.45
CA ALA A 24 0.84 13.74 -8.52
C ALA A 24 0.65 13.13 -7.12
N THR A 25 1.50 13.47 -6.15
CA THR A 25 1.35 13.09 -4.74
C THR A 25 0.01 13.55 -4.18
N MET A 26 -0.34 14.81 -4.39
CA MET A 26 -1.62 15.38 -3.94
C MET A 26 -2.81 14.73 -4.63
N ALA A 27 -2.72 14.52 -5.95
CA ALA A 27 -3.78 13.89 -6.73
C ALA A 27 -4.06 12.46 -6.27
N ALA A 28 -3.01 11.67 -5.97
CA ALA A 28 -3.15 10.32 -5.43
C ALA A 28 -3.85 10.31 -4.06
N ALA A 29 -3.46 11.20 -3.15
CA ALA A 29 -4.09 11.31 -1.83
C ALA A 29 -5.57 11.71 -1.92
N LEU A 30 -5.91 12.66 -2.78
CA LEU A 30 -7.29 13.09 -3.01
C LEU A 30 -8.13 11.98 -3.66
N HIS A 31 -7.57 11.27 -4.62
CA HIS A 31 -8.23 10.13 -5.27
C HIS A 31 -8.54 9.03 -4.24
N TYR A 32 -7.56 8.65 -3.42
CA TYR A 32 -7.77 7.67 -2.36
C TYR A 32 -8.90 8.09 -1.42
N GLN A 33 -8.87 9.34 -0.95
CA GLN A 33 -9.88 9.84 -0.03
C GLN A 33 -11.29 9.84 -0.63
N ALA A 34 -11.41 10.19 -1.92
CA ALA A 34 -12.70 10.29 -2.60
C ALA A 34 -13.27 8.93 -3.01
N HIS A 35 -12.43 7.95 -3.37
CA HIS A 35 -12.88 6.74 -4.06
C HIS A 35 -12.49 5.43 -3.35
N GLU A 36 -11.41 5.41 -2.55
CA GLU A 36 -10.84 4.18 -2.02
C GLU A 36 -10.95 4.04 -0.49
N ALA A 37 -11.15 5.14 0.24
CA ALA A 37 -11.11 5.15 1.71
C ALA A 37 -12.31 4.50 2.40
N GLY A 38 -13.36 4.10 1.69
CA GLY A 38 -14.61 3.58 2.27
C GLY A 38 -14.39 2.40 3.21
N TYR A 39 -13.58 1.42 2.82
CA TYR A 39 -13.27 0.25 3.64
C TYR A 39 -12.52 0.62 4.92
N SER A 40 -11.52 1.51 4.84
CA SER A 40 -10.72 1.92 5.99
C SER A 40 -11.55 2.77 6.97
N ASN A 41 -12.42 3.63 6.48
CA ASN A 41 -13.38 4.39 7.28
C ASN A 41 -14.33 3.47 8.05
N GLN A 42 -14.88 2.44 7.40
CA GLN A 42 -15.73 1.44 8.04
C GLN A 42 -14.95 0.66 9.11
N GLN A 43 -13.75 0.19 8.78
CA GLN A 43 -12.91 -0.60 9.68
C GLN A 43 -12.36 0.23 10.86
N SER A 44 -12.04 1.49 10.66
CA SER A 44 -11.53 2.39 11.71
C SER A 44 -12.61 2.95 12.63
N THR A 45 -13.87 2.94 12.24
CA THR A 45 -14.98 3.52 13.02
C THR A 45 -15.90 2.48 13.65
N ARG A 46 -16.32 1.45 12.90
CA ARG A 46 -17.26 0.42 13.33
C ARG A 46 -16.86 -0.97 12.84
N PRO A 47 -15.65 -1.48 13.23
CA PRO A 47 -15.15 -2.77 12.75
C PRO A 47 -16.07 -3.94 13.10
N GLN A 48 -16.68 -3.93 14.27
CA GLN A 48 -17.54 -5.03 14.72
C GLN A 48 -18.79 -5.20 13.86
N THR A 49 -19.37 -4.12 13.35
CA THR A 49 -20.54 -4.19 12.46
C THR A 49 -20.22 -4.98 11.19
N LEU A 50 -19.04 -4.72 10.60
CA LEU A 50 -18.60 -5.44 9.41
C LEU A 50 -18.22 -6.89 9.73
N ALA A 51 -17.61 -7.13 10.90
CA ALA A 51 -17.11 -8.45 11.30
C ALA A 51 -18.17 -9.53 11.24
N TYR A 52 -19.40 -9.24 11.64
CA TYR A 52 -20.52 -10.21 11.59
C TYR A 52 -20.82 -10.64 10.15
N ALA A 53 -20.92 -9.70 9.23
CA ALA A 53 -21.23 -10.00 7.82
C ALA A 53 -20.10 -10.80 7.15
N LEU A 54 -18.84 -10.46 7.45
CA LEU A 54 -17.69 -11.15 6.88
C LEU A 54 -17.46 -12.54 7.49
N ALA A 55 -17.88 -12.78 8.73
CA ALA A 55 -17.85 -14.09 9.37
C ALA A 55 -18.98 -15.02 8.92
N ASP A 56 -20.07 -14.48 8.39
CA ASP A 56 -21.26 -15.25 7.99
C ASP A 56 -21.27 -15.64 6.51
N SER A 57 -20.60 -14.85 5.64
CA SER A 57 -20.67 -15.02 4.20
C SER A 57 -19.28 -15.17 3.56
N PRO A 58 -18.91 -16.36 3.04
CA PRO A 58 -17.66 -16.52 2.27
C PRO A 58 -17.65 -15.66 1.00
N ALA A 59 -18.80 -15.49 0.35
CA ALA A 59 -18.94 -14.61 -0.80
C ALA A 59 -18.75 -13.13 -0.42
N GLY A 60 -19.29 -12.71 0.74
CA GLY A 60 -19.07 -11.37 1.28
C GLY A 60 -17.61 -11.12 1.64
N GLN A 61 -16.95 -12.10 2.27
CA GLN A 61 -15.53 -12.07 2.59
C GLN A 61 -14.68 -11.96 1.31
N MET A 62 -15.00 -12.76 0.29
CA MET A 62 -14.33 -12.70 -1.00
C MET A 62 -14.51 -11.33 -1.65
N ALA A 63 -15.72 -10.81 -1.74
CA ALA A 63 -16.00 -9.52 -2.36
C ALA A 63 -15.25 -8.38 -1.67
N TRP A 64 -15.21 -8.37 -0.34
CA TRP A 64 -14.51 -7.37 0.45
C TRP A 64 -13.01 -7.31 0.18
N ILE A 65 -12.38 -8.46 -0.03
CA ILE A 65 -10.94 -8.56 -0.30
C ILE A 65 -10.64 -8.37 -1.79
N ILE A 66 -11.30 -9.12 -2.69
CA ILE A 66 -10.96 -9.18 -4.11
C ILE A 66 -11.22 -7.84 -4.81
N GLU A 67 -12.20 -7.06 -4.34
CA GLU A 67 -12.43 -5.71 -4.86
C GLU A 67 -11.16 -4.85 -4.73
N LYS A 68 -10.39 -4.96 -3.63
CA LYS A 68 -9.14 -4.23 -3.44
C LYS A 68 -8.05 -4.73 -4.40
N TYR A 69 -7.95 -6.03 -4.60
CA TYR A 69 -7.04 -6.56 -5.62
C TYR A 69 -7.41 -6.12 -7.04
N ALA A 70 -8.70 -5.98 -7.34
CA ALA A 70 -9.13 -5.46 -8.64
C ALA A 70 -8.79 -3.98 -8.83
N GLN A 71 -8.93 -3.16 -7.79
CA GLN A 71 -8.72 -1.71 -7.89
C GLN A 71 -7.24 -1.30 -7.76
N TRP A 72 -6.48 -1.97 -6.90
CA TRP A 72 -5.16 -1.51 -6.47
C TRP A 72 -3.99 -2.23 -7.14
N THR A 73 -4.28 -3.20 -8.02
CA THR A 73 -3.26 -3.83 -8.87
C THR A 73 -3.14 -3.12 -10.23
N ASP A 74 -2.01 -3.28 -10.87
CA ASP A 74 -1.81 -2.89 -12.28
C ASP A 74 -2.43 -3.93 -13.23
N SER A 75 -3.74 -4.16 -13.06
CA SER A 75 -4.47 -5.29 -13.61
C SER A 75 -5.28 -4.97 -14.88
N VAL A 76 -5.18 -3.75 -15.41
CA VAL A 76 -5.89 -3.39 -16.64
C VAL A 76 -5.18 -4.00 -17.85
N ARG A 77 -5.85 -4.92 -18.54
CA ARG A 77 -5.37 -5.54 -19.79
C ARG A 77 -6.52 -5.54 -20.80
N HIS A 78 -6.23 -5.19 -22.04
CA HIS A 78 -7.23 -5.17 -23.14
C HIS A 78 -8.52 -4.42 -22.76
N ASN A 79 -8.40 -3.28 -22.05
CA ASN A 79 -9.50 -2.47 -21.54
C ASN A 79 -10.39 -3.17 -20.49
N ALA A 80 -9.95 -4.29 -19.94
CA ALA A 80 -10.63 -4.99 -18.84
C ALA A 80 -9.76 -5.01 -17.58
N ARG A 81 -10.34 -4.62 -16.46
CA ARG A 81 -9.70 -4.69 -15.15
C ARG A 81 -10.09 -6.00 -14.48
N HIS A 82 -9.11 -6.86 -14.22
CA HIS A 82 -9.34 -8.09 -13.47
C HIS A 82 -8.07 -8.51 -12.72
N PRO A 83 -8.11 -8.82 -11.42
CA PRO A 83 -6.91 -9.14 -10.65
C PRO A 83 -6.16 -10.38 -11.16
N GLU A 84 -6.85 -11.33 -11.78
CA GLU A 84 -6.21 -12.51 -12.40
C GLU A 84 -5.31 -12.17 -13.61
N ASN A 85 -5.38 -10.94 -14.13
CA ASN A 85 -4.45 -10.49 -15.17
C ASN A 85 -3.02 -10.37 -14.66
N VAL A 86 -2.81 -10.27 -13.35
CA VAL A 86 -1.49 -10.04 -12.71
C VAL A 86 -1.21 -10.95 -11.52
N ILE A 87 -2.23 -11.55 -10.90
CA ILE A 87 -2.09 -12.48 -9.77
C ILE A 87 -2.87 -13.76 -10.09
N PRO A 88 -2.26 -14.94 -9.98
CA PRO A 88 -2.96 -16.21 -10.23
C PRO A 88 -4.20 -16.38 -9.36
N ARG A 89 -5.27 -16.95 -9.93
CA ARG A 89 -6.55 -17.18 -9.24
C ARG A 89 -6.37 -17.93 -7.91
N ASP A 90 -5.55 -18.99 -7.92
CA ASP A 90 -5.33 -19.82 -6.74
C ASP A 90 -4.71 -19.01 -5.59
N VAL A 91 -3.78 -18.08 -5.89
CA VAL A 91 -3.21 -17.17 -4.87
C VAL A 91 -4.28 -16.24 -4.29
N LEU A 92 -5.17 -15.70 -5.13
CA LEU A 92 -6.29 -14.87 -4.66
C LEU A 92 -7.26 -15.67 -3.78
N LEU A 93 -7.55 -16.91 -4.16
CA LEU A 93 -8.41 -17.82 -3.38
C LEU A 93 -7.75 -18.22 -2.06
N ASP A 94 -6.45 -18.48 -2.04
CA ASP A 94 -5.71 -18.79 -0.81
C ASP A 94 -5.78 -17.63 0.19
N ILE A 95 -5.62 -16.39 -0.28
CA ILE A 95 -5.74 -15.19 0.55
C ILE A 95 -7.13 -15.10 1.18
N VAL A 96 -8.19 -15.22 0.38
CA VAL A 96 -9.57 -15.17 0.88
C VAL A 96 -9.87 -16.32 1.84
N THR A 97 -9.44 -17.53 1.49
CA THR A 97 -9.64 -18.73 2.29
C THR A 97 -8.92 -18.63 3.63
N HIS A 98 -7.72 -18.04 3.66
CA HIS A 98 -7.00 -17.80 4.89
C HIS A 98 -7.83 -16.96 5.88
N TYR A 99 -8.35 -15.81 5.43
CA TYR A 99 -9.21 -14.97 6.26
C TYR A 99 -10.50 -15.68 6.69
N TRP A 100 -11.11 -16.41 5.77
CA TRP A 100 -12.35 -17.16 6.04
C TRP A 100 -12.16 -18.27 7.06
N MET A 101 -11.20 -19.17 6.83
CA MET A 101 -10.97 -20.34 7.68
C MET A 101 -10.46 -19.98 9.07
N THR A 102 -9.70 -18.89 9.19
CA THR A 102 -9.22 -18.41 10.50
C THR A 102 -10.20 -17.49 11.21
N ASN A 103 -11.32 -17.14 10.56
CA ASN A 103 -12.28 -16.15 11.06
C ASN A 103 -11.62 -14.84 11.53
N SER A 104 -10.63 -14.37 10.78
CA SER A 104 -9.77 -13.24 11.18
C SER A 104 -10.23 -11.87 10.67
N SER A 105 -11.33 -11.79 9.93
CA SER A 105 -11.82 -10.52 9.36
C SER A 105 -12.14 -9.48 10.42
N GLY A 106 -12.78 -9.88 11.52
CA GLY A 106 -13.10 -8.99 12.63
C GLY A 106 -11.85 -8.47 13.34
N SER A 107 -10.86 -9.32 13.58
CA SER A 107 -9.60 -8.91 14.21
C SER A 107 -8.75 -8.03 13.30
N SER A 108 -8.70 -8.32 12.00
CA SER A 108 -8.00 -7.48 11.02
C SER A 108 -8.64 -6.10 10.89
N ALA A 109 -9.97 -6.02 10.87
CA ALA A 109 -10.68 -4.74 10.86
C ALA A 109 -10.42 -3.92 12.13
N ARG A 110 -10.31 -4.58 13.29
CA ARG A 110 -10.01 -3.92 14.57
C ARG A 110 -8.64 -3.26 14.59
N LEU A 111 -7.65 -3.78 13.84
CA LEU A 111 -6.35 -3.14 13.71
C LEU A 111 -6.47 -1.70 13.17
N TYR A 112 -7.39 -1.46 12.23
CA TYR A 112 -7.67 -0.11 11.73
C TYR A 112 -8.25 0.78 12.82
N TRP A 113 -9.22 0.28 13.60
CA TRP A 113 -9.80 1.04 14.70
C TRP A 113 -8.77 1.44 15.76
N GLU A 114 -7.78 0.61 16.03
CA GLU A 114 -6.71 0.90 16.98
C GLU A 114 -5.66 1.85 16.40
N SER A 115 -5.28 1.66 15.13
CA SER A 115 -4.16 2.38 14.51
C SER A 115 -4.53 3.75 13.97
N PHE A 116 -5.75 3.91 13.41
CA PHE A 116 -6.15 5.17 12.76
C PHE A 116 -6.68 6.23 13.71
N LYS A 117 -6.91 5.90 14.98
CA LYS A 117 -7.30 6.90 15.99
C LYS A 117 -6.20 7.91 16.30
N THR A 118 -4.98 7.43 16.33
CA THR A 118 -3.79 8.23 16.65
C THR A 118 -2.65 7.82 15.72
N PRO A 119 -2.74 8.16 14.43
CA PRO A 119 -1.70 7.78 13.49
C PRO A 119 -0.39 8.47 13.87
N ASP A 120 0.71 7.70 13.80
CA ASP A 120 2.04 8.20 14.12
C ASP A 120 2.75 8.63 12.83
N TYR A 121 2.91 9.95 12.68
CA TYR A 121 3.64 10.55 11.57
C TYR A 121 5.01 11.11 11.97
N ARG A 122 5.51 10.75 13.17
CA ARG A 122 6.83 11.19 13.61
C ARG A 122 7.91 10.72 12.64
N PRO A 123 9.03 11.45 12.55
CA PRO A 123 10.19 11.05 11.76
C PRO A 123 10.68 9.64 12.12
N ILE A 124 11.10 8.88 11.11
CA ILE A 124 11.65 7.53 11.25
C ILE A 124 13.16 7.63 11.06
N GLU A 125 13.90 7.30 12.13
CA GLU A 125 15.37 7.33 12.12
C GLU A 125 16.02 6.02 11.65
N ALA A 126 15.24 4.95 11.52
CA ALA A 126 15.74 3.70 10.98
C ALA A 126 16.12 3.86 9.49
N PRO A 127 17.16 3.16 9.01
CA PRO A 127 17.49 3.13 7.59
C PRO A 127 16.36 2.51 6.78
N ILE A 128 15.85 3.24 5.78
CA ILE A 128 14.71 2.85 4.96
C ILE A 128 15.08 2.88 3.47
N GLY A 129 14.60 1.88 2.72
CA GLY A 129 14.48 1.91 1.28
C GLY A 129 13.03 2.11 0.88
N ILE A 130 12.80 2.81 -0.21
CA ILE A 130 11.48 3.03 -0.79
C ILE A 130 11.48 2.60 -2.24
N SER A 131 10.47 1.81 -2.64
CA SER A 131 10.19 1.48 -4.03
C SER A 131 8.76 1.86 -4.36
N LEU A 132 8.58 2.78 -5.28
CA LEU A 132 7.26 3.23 -5.74
C LEU A 132 6.90 2.52 -7.05
N PHE A 133 5.77 1.84 -7.03
CA PHE A 133 5.20 1.23 -8.22
C PHE A 133 4.13 2.16 -8.81
N PRO A 134 3.92 2.16 -10.15
CA PRO A 134 3.13 3.21 -10.82
C PRO A 134 1.64 3.25 -10.44
N LYS A 135 1.10 2.15 -9.88
CA LYS A 135 -0.29 2.05 -9.42
C LYS A 135 -0.42 1.94 -7.90
N GLU A 136 0.60 2.43 -7.17
CA GLU A 136 0.49 2.53 -5.71
C GLU A 136 -0.52 3.61 -5.31
N LEU A 137 -1.22 3.38 -4.19
CA LEU A 137 -2.27 4.28 -3.66
C LEU A 137 -1.73 5.61 -3.19
N PHE A 138 -0.56 5.59 -2.55
CA PHE A 138 0.13 6.77 -2.06
C PHE A 138 1.53 6.79 -2.64
N ILE A 139 1.82 7.82 -3.40
CA ILE A 139 3.13 8.11 -3.95
C ILE A 139 3.67 9.37 -3.32
N CYS A 140 4.98 9.56 -3.36
CA CYS A 140 5.62 10.79 -2.93
C CYS A 140 6.89 11.05 -3.72
N THR A 141 7.34 12.30 -3.72
CA THR A 141 8.68 12.65 -4.19
C THR A 141 9.75 12.20 -3.19
N GLU A 142 10.98 12.04 -3.64
CA GLU A 142 12.10 11.76 -2.74
C GLU A 142 12.29 12.88 -1.70
N ARG A 143 12.08 14.13 -2.10
CA ARG A 143 12.10 15.30 -1.22
C ARG A 143 11.12 15.10 -0.06
N LEU A 144 9.84 14.85 -0.39
CA LEU A 144 8.81 14.67 0.62
C LEU A 144 9.04 13.42 1.48
N ALA A 145 9.53 12.33 0.90
CA ALA A 145 9.89 11.13 1.65
C ALA A 145 10.91 11.41 2.77
N LYS A 146 11.92 12.27 2.49
CA LYS A 146 12.96 12.63 3.45
C LYS A 146 12.45 13.42 4.66
N THR A 147 11.27 14.05 4.60
CA THR A 147 10.69 14.73 5.76
C THR A 147 10.33 13.75 6.88
N ARG A 148 9.98 12.52 6.54
CA ARG A 148 9.65 11.47 7.49
C ARG A 148 10.77 10.42 7.64
N TYR A 149 11.35 9.96 6.53
CA TYR A 149 12.38 8.92 6.51
C TYR A 149 13.76 9.54 6.51
N GLN A 150 14.25 9.92 7.70
CA GLN A 150 15.48 10.71 7.86
C GLN A 150 16.75 10.01 7.36
N LYS A 151 16.76 8.67 7.39
CA LYS A 151 17.84 7.83 6.85
C LYS A 151 17.33 7.06 5.63
N LEU A 152 16.93 7.80 4.59
CA LEU A 152 16.54 7.21 3.31
C LEU A 152 17.80 6.70 2.58
N VAL A 153 17.93 5.37 2.44
CA VAL A 153 19.09 4.69 1.85
C VAL A 153 18.93 4.52 0.35
N THR A 154 17.72 4.13 -0.10
CA THR A 154 17.37 4.01 -1.51
C THR A 154 15.98 4.55 -1.77
N PHE A 155 15.81 5.14 -2.95
CA PHE A 155 14.51 5.60 -3.44
C PHE A 155 14.40 5.24 -4.92
N ASN A 156 13.53 4.27 -5.26
CA ASN A 156 13.29 3.85 -6.63
C ASN A 156 11.84 4.15 -7.03
N ASN A 157 11.66 5.03 -8.01
CA ASN A 157 10.38 5.39 -8.62
C ASN A 157 10.37 5.15 -10.13
N GLN A 158 11.26 4.30 -10.64
CA GLN A 158 11.46 4.07 -12.07
C GLN A 158 10.69 2.84 -12.59
N HIS A 159 9.90 2.18 -11.75
CA HIS A 159 9.08 1.07 -12.19
C HIS A 159 8.00 1.53 -13.18
N THR A 160 7.79 0.71 -14.22
CA THR A 160 6.79 0.98 -15.27
C THR A 160 5.55 0.11 -15.16
N GLN A 161 5.57 -0.89 -14.27
CA GLN A 161 4.48 -1.84 -14.02
C GLN A 161 4.40 -2.18 -12.53
N GLY A 162 3.20 -2.56 -12.10
CA GLY A 162 2.92 -2.97 -10.73
C GLY A 162 2.13 -1.92 -9.94
N GLY A 163 1.44 -2.36 -8.91
CA GLY A 163 0.59 -1.56 -8.04
C GLY A 163 0.85 -1.81 -6.57
N HIS A 164 -0.20 -1.68 -5.79
CA HIS A 164 -0.15 -1.79 -4.32
C HIS A 164 0.37 -3.15 -3.82
N PHE A 165 0.06 -4.22 -4.53
CA PHE A 165 0.49 -5.56 -4.18
C PHE A 165 1.77 -5.97 -4.93
N ALA A 166 2.72 -5.06 -5.01
CA ALA A 166 3.94 -5.16 -5.83
C ALA A 166 4.70 -6.49 -5.65
N ALA A 167 4.76 -7.03 -4.42
CA ALA A 167 5.42 -8.31 -4.16
C ALA A 167 4.73 -9.50 -4.87
N LEU A 168 3.43 -9.42 -5.12
CA LEU A 168 2.66 -10.42 -5.86
C LEU A 168 2.65 -10.12 -7.37
N GLU A 169 2.57 -8.86 -7.75
CA GLU A 169 2.45 -8.43 -9.14
C GLU A 169 3.78 -8.45 -9.88
N GLN A 170 4.85 -8.02 -9.21
CA GLN A 170 6.20 -7.84 -9.77
C GLN A 170 7.28 -8.39 -8.83
N PRO A 171 7.25 -9.68 -8.46
CA PRO A 171 8.12 -10.25 -7.43
C PRO A 171 9.61 -10.07 -7.73
N SER A 172 10.01 -10.19 -9.00
CA SER A 172 11.42 -10.02 -9.39
C SER A 172 11.93 -8.61 -9.19
N ALA A 173 11.13 -7.59 -9.58
CA ALA A 173 11.47 -6.20 -9.38
C ALA A 173 11.53 -5.84 -7.89
N PHE A 174 10.53 -6.27 -7.13
CA PHE A 174 10.48 -6.06 -5.67
C PHE A 174 11.69 -6.69 -4.96
N ILE A 175 12.05 -7.94 -5.30
CA ILE A 175 13.21 -8.62 -4.71
C ILE A 175 14.52 -7.90 -5.10
N SER A 176 14.64 -7.41 -6.34
CA SER A 176 15.82 -6.63 -6.76
C SER A 176 15.99 -5.39 -5.89
N ASP A 177 14.93 -4.61 -5.71
CA ASP A 177 14.98 -3.38 -4.91
C ASP A 177 15.35 -3.66 -3.44
N VAL A 178 14.80 -4.72 -2.86
CA VAL A 178 15.15 -5.14 -1.48
C VAL A 178 16.63 -5.50 -1.37
N ARG A 179 17.20 -6.19 -2.39
CA ARG A 179 18.63 -6.53 -2.44
C ARG A 179 19.50 -5.30 -2.61
N ASP A 180 19.10 -4.37 -3.47
CA ASP A 180 19.80 -3.12 -3.71
C ASP A 180 19.82 -2.25 -2.46
N TRP A 181 18.68 -2.11 -1.79
CA TRP A 181 18.60 -1.47 -0.49
C TRP A 181 19.51 -2.13 0.54
N HIS A 182 19.49 -3.46 0.66
CA HIS A 182 20.34 -4.17 1.60
C HIS A 182 21.84 -3.97 1.31
N THR A 183 22.20 -3.98 0.04
CA THR A 183 23.59 -3.74 -0.41
C THR A 183 24.04 -2.32 -0.07
N ALA A 184 23.21 -1.33 -0.39
CA ALA A 184 23.47 0.06 -0.06
C ALA A 184 23.56 0.28 1.47
N LEU A 185 22.66 -0.34 2.24
CA LEU A 185 22.69 -0.28 3.70
C LEU A 185 24.01 -0.79 4.28
N ARG A 186 24.49 -1.94 3.77
CA ARG A 186 25.79 -2.49 4.23
C ARG A 186 26.96 -1.57 3.91
N ALA A 187 26.92 -0.87 2.78
CA ALA A 187 27.94 0.09 2.41
C ALA A 187 28.03 1.31 3.34
N THR A 188 26.94 1.63 4.09
CA THR A 188 26.95 2.69 5.10
C THR A 188 27.60 2.26 6.42
N GLY A 189 28.04 1.00 6.57
CA GLY A 189 28.59 0.45 7.81
C GLY A 189 27.55 0.05 8.86
N TYR A 190 26.29 0.11 8.53
CA TYR A 190 25.19 -0.34 9.41
C TYR A 190 25.22 -1.87 9.52
N ARG A 191 25.31 -2.38 10.76
CA ARG A 191 25.34 -3.81 11.08
C ARG A 191 24.07 -4.29 11.75
#